data_8ef41358e33489b839f9497f8e252d04
#
_entry.id   8ef41358e33489b839f9497f8e252d04
#
_cell.length_a   1.000
_cell.length_b   1.000
_cell.length_c   1.000
_cell.angle_alpha   90.00
_cell.angle_beta   90.00
_cell.angle_gamma   90.00
#
_symmetry.space_group_name_H-M   'P 1'
#
loop_
_entity.id
_entity.type
_entity.pdbx_description
1 polymer ?
#
loop_
_entity_poly.entity_id
_entity_poly.type
_entity_poly.pdbx_seq_one_letter_code
_entity_poly.pdbx_strand_id
1 'polypeptide(L)'
;ATGAVRADLARLHEQPALTQGTDTMLALLERHGALLAEHKYEHSYPIDWRTKQPILTRATAQWFADLRQTLGDTQAALQAVQFVPPAGAQRLHSLVARRSEWCISRQRAWGVPIPVVYDAATHEPLITARNVEHIVSVMDESGSADVWWERDAAAFVAPEYRAPGRTWYK
;
A
#
# COMPACT_ATOMS: atom_id res chain seq x y z
N ALA A 1 -13.49 4.31 33.19
CA ALA A 1 -12.87 3.09 32.67
C ALA A 1 -12.08 3.31 31.37
N THR A 2 -12.66 4.03 30.38
CA THR A 2 -12.02 4.27 29.06
C THR A 2 -10.76 5.15 29.12
N GLY A 3 -10.66 6.10 30.06
CA GLY A 3 -9.48 6.97 30.19
C GLY A 3 -8.23 6.26 30.70
N ALA A 4 -8.40 5.35 31.66
CA ALA A 4 -7.29 4.55 32.22
C ALA A 4 -6.71 3.58 31.17
N VAL A 5 -7.57 2.93 30.40
CA VAL A 5 -7.15 2.02 29.30
C VAL A 5 -6.36 2.78 28.23
N ARG A 6 -6.76 4.01 27.86
CA ARG A 6 -6.03 4.84 26.91
C ARG A 6 -4.64 5.25 27.41
N ALA A 7 -4.53 5.60 28.69
CA ALA A 7 -3.24 5.94 29.30
C ALA A 7 -2.29 4.72 29.38
N ASP A 8 -2.84 3.54 29.63
CA ASP A 8 -2.06 2.30 29.63
C ASP A 8 -1.59 1.91 28.24
N LEU A 9 -2.42 2.07 27.21
CA LEU A 9 -2.04 1.83 25.81
C LEU A 9 -0.94 2.78 25.33
N ALA A 10 -0.83 3.98 25.90
CA ALA A 10 0.27 4.90 25.57
C ALA A 10 1.65 4.30 25.92
N ARG A 11 1.73 3.33 26.85
CA ARG A 11 2.98 2.64 27.18
C ARG A 11 3.49 1.73 26.06
N LEU A 12 2.64 1.37 25.10
CA LEU A 12 3.01 0.57 23.93
C LEU A 12 3.63 1.41 22.81
N HIS A 13 3.54 2.74 22.93
CA HIS A 13 4.10 3.66 21.94
C HIS A 13 5.61 3.43 21.79
N GLU A 14 6.06 3.33 20.56
CA GLU A 14 7.46 3.12 20.19
C GLU A 14 8.08 1.77 20.62
N GLN A 15 7.32 0.87 21.25
CA GLN A 15 7.83 -0.45 21.58
C GLN A 15 7.76 -1.40 20.37
N PRO A 16 8.81 -2.20 20.10
CA PRO A 16 8.75 -3.24 19.08
C PRO A 16 7.64 -4.25 19.36
N ALA A 17 6.70 -4.40 18.43
CA ALA A 17 5.47 -5.17 18.64
C ALA A 17 5.70 -6.66 18.94
N LEU A 18 6.76 -7.27 18.39
CA LEU A 18 7.05 -8.71 18.54
C LEU A 18 7.92 -9.04 19.76
N THR A 19 8.34 -8.07 20.54
CA THR A 19 9.16 -8.24 21.72
C THR A 19 8.58 -7.47 22.92
N GLN A 20 9.16 -6.34 23.25
CA GLN A 20 8.73 -5.52 24.41
C GLN A 20 7.25 -5.15 24.37
N GLY A 21 6.69 -4.87 23.18
CA GLY A 21 5.27 -4.57 23.03
C GLY A 21 4.37 -5.74 23.42
N THR A 22 4.76 -6.99 23.08
CA THR A 22 4.05 -8.20 23.49
C THR A 22 4.06 -8.34 25.02
N ASP A 23 5.23 -8.24 25.66
CA ASP A 23 5.37 -8.38 27.10
C ASP A 23 4.56 -7.30 27.85
N THR A 24 4.64 -6.05 27.37
CA THR A 24 3.85 -4.95 27.94
C THR A 24 2.34 -5.18 27.78
N MET A 25 1.89 -5.70 26.64
CA MET A 25 0.48 -6.01 26.41
C MET A 25 0.01 -7.13 27.31
N LEU A 26 0.76 -8.21 27.48
CA LEU A 26 0.43 -9.31 28.39
C LEU A 26 0.27 -8.80 29.83
N ALA A 27 1.22 -8.01 30.32
CA ALA A 27 1.15 -7.42 31.66
C ALA A 27 -0.07 -6.48 31.83
N LEU A 28 -0.46 -5.75 30.78
CA LEU A 28 -1.67 -4.92 30.78
C LEU A 28 -2.94 -5.78 30.86
N LEU A 29 -3.01 -6.86 30.06
CA LEU A 29 -4.15 -7.78 30.08
C LEU A 29 -4.31 -8.47 31.42
N GLU A 30 -3.20 -8.92 32.02
CA GLU A 30 -3.19 -9.53 33.34
C GLU A 30 -3.71 -8.55 34.43
N ARG A 31 -3.18 -7.32 34.42
CA ARG A 31 -3.60 -6.26 35.36
C ARG A 31 -5.10 -5.93 35.27
N HIS A 32 -5.68 -6.01 34.06
CA HIS A 32 -7.11 -5.78 33.85
C HIS A 32 -7.98 -7.03 33.99
N GLY A 33 -7.40 -8.18 34.35
CA GLY A 33 -8.13 -9.44 34.45
C GLY A 33 -8.67 -9.98 33.13
N ALA A 34 -8.06 -9.56 32.01
CA ALA A 34 -8.48 -9.93 30.68
C ALA A 34 -7.60 -11.03 30.04
N LEU A 35 -6.50 -11.39 30.66
CA LEU A 35 -5.66 -12.51 30.25
C LEU A 35 -6.28 -13.84 30.70
N LEU A 36 -6.66 -14.69 29.74
CA LEU A 36 -7.22 -16.00 30.01
C LEU A 36 -6.13 -17.06 30.24
N ALA A 37 -5.13 -17.08 29.38
CA ALA A 37 -4.00 -17.98 29.43
C ALA A 37 -2.87 -17.50 28.56
N GLU A 38 -1.66 -17.92 28.87
CA GLU A 38 -0.45 -17.75 28.06
C GLU A 38 0.30 -19.08 28.00
N HIS A 39 0.85 -19.41 26.82
CA HIS A 39 1.75 -20.53 26.65
C HIS A 39 2.74 -20.26 25.52
N LYS A 40 3.92 -20.82 25.62
CA LYS A 40 4.90 -20.78 24.54
C LYS A 40 4.52 -21.75 23.43
N TYR A 41 4.51 -21.27 22.20
CA TYR A 41 4.20 -22.05 21.01
C TYR A 41 5.28 -21.86 19.95
N GLU A 42 5.93 -22.96 19.57
CA GLU A 42 6.94 -22.97 18.53
C GLU A 42 6.29 -23.20 17.17
N HIS A 43 6.52 -22.28 16.24
CA HIS A 43 5.99 -22.38 14.88
C HIS A 43 6.89 -21.66 13.90
N SER A 44 6.72 -21.96 12.60
CA SER A 44 7.39 -21.20 11.53
C SER A 44 6.80 -19.79 11.44
N TYR A 45 7.66 -18.79 11.49
CA TYR A 45 7.24 -17.38 11.38
C TYR A 45 7.80 -16.75 10.11
N PRO A 46 7.00 -15.97 9.35
CA PRO A 46 7.46 -15.32 8.14
C PRO A 46 8.49 -14.24 8.44
N ILE A 47 9.59 -14.26 7.69
CA ILE A 47 10.65 -13.26 7.75
C ILE A 47 10.82 -12.55 6.42
N ASP A 48 11.23 -11.29 6.44
CA ASP A 48 11.66 -10.59 5.23
C ASP A 48 12.96 -11.20 4.71
N TRP A 49 12.94 -11.60 3.44
CA TRP A 49 14.08 -12.30 2.83
C TRP A 49 15.35 -11.45 2.72
N ARG A 50 15.22 -10.11 2.73
CA ARG A 50 16.35 -9.16 2.65
C ARG A 50 16.92 -8.85 4.02
N THR A 51 16.07 -8.40 4.95
CA THR A 51 16.49 -7.96 6.29
C THR A 51 16.64 -9.11 7.28
N LYS A 52 16.08 -10.30 6.94
CA LYS A 52 16.00 -11.46 7.83
C LYS A 52 15.26 -11.20 9.15
N GLN A 53 14.47 -10.14 9.18
CA GLN A 53 13.66 -9.77 10.36
C GLN A 53 12.25 -10.33 10.25
N PRO A 54 11.61 -10.67 11.36
CA PRO A 54 10.19 -11.03 11.41
C PRO A 54 9.33 -9.92 10.80
N ILE A 55 8.29 -10.29 10.05
CA ILE A 55 7.35 -9.35 9.45
C ILE A 55 6.02 -9.33 10.20
N LEU A 56 5.29 -8.23 10.05
CA LEU A 56 3.93 -8.09 10.51
C LEU A 56 2.98 -7.95 9.32
N THR A 57 1.86 -8.65 9.36
CA THR A 57 0.78 -8.44 8.39
C THR A 57 -0.11 -7.30 8.88
N ARG A 58 -0.24 -6.27 8.08
CA ARG A 58 -1.13 -5.14 8.37
C ARG A 58 -1.85 -4.67 7.11
N ALA A 59 -3.05 -4.15 7.27
CA ALA A 59 -3.76 -3.46 6.20
C ALA A 59 -3.18 -2.05 6.02
N THR A 60 -2.87 -1.68 4.80
CA THR A 60 -2.41 -0.34 4.42
C THR A 60 -3.12 0.11 3.16
N ALA A 61 -3.33 1.41 3.01
CA ALA A 61 -3.82 1.98 1.76
C ALA A 61 -2.83 1.69 0.63
N GLN A 62 -3.32 1.18 -0.48
CA GLN A 62 -2.53 0.84 -1.66
C GLN A 62 -3.29 1.27 -2.90
N TRP A 63 -2.56 1.47 -4.01
CA TRP A 63 -3.16 1.71 -5.31
C TRP A 63 -3.40 0.40 -6.05
N PHE A 64 -4.63 0.23 -6.50
CA PHE A 64 -5.06 -0.95 -7.27
C PHE A 64 -5.60 -0.51 -8.63
N ALA A 65 -5.21 -1.21 -9.68
CA ALA A 65 -5.88 -1.15 -10.97
C ALA A 65 -7.06 -2.13 -10.97
N ASP A 66 -8.24 -1.65 -11.35
CA ASP A 66 -9.42 -2.50 -11.53
C ASP A 66 -9.32 -3.25 -12.87
N LEU A 67 -9.24 -4.57 -12.82
CA LEU A 67 -9.11 -5.43 -13.98
C LEU A 67 -10.43 -6.05 -14.46
N ARG A 68 -11.55 -5.78 -13.77
CA ARG A 68 -12.82 -6.44 -14.08
C ARG A 68 -13.27 -6.25 -15.53
N GLN A 69 -13.02 -5.07 -16.09
CA GLN A 69 -13.39 -4.77 -17.48
C GLN A 69 -12.56 -5.55 -18.52
N THR A 70 -11.32 -5.93 -18.18
CA THR A 70 -10.38 -6.61 -19.08
C THR A 70 -10.37 -8.13 -18.91
N LEU A 71 -11.05 -8.67 -17.90
CA LEU A 71 -11.01 -10.11 -17.58
C LEU A 71 -11.54 -10.97 -18.73
N GLY A 72 -12.65 -10.58 -19.37
CA GLY A 72 -13.23 -11.31 -20.49
C GLY A 72 -12.29 -11.42 -21.69
N ASP A 73 -11.74 -10.30 -22.10
CA ASP A 73 -10.79 -10.23 -23.21
C ASP A 73 -9.50 -10.98 -22.90
N THR A 74 -9.00 -10.87 -21.66
CA THR A 74 -7.81 -11.60 -21.23
C THR A 74 -8.03 -13.11 -21.25
N GLN A 75 -9.18 -13.59 -20.79
CA GLN A 75 -9.53 -15.02 -20.84
C GLN A 75 -9.67 -15.52 -22.28
N ALA A 76 -10.28 -14.74 -23.16
CA ALA A 76 -10.39 -15.07 -24.59
C ALA A 76 -8.99 -15.13 -25.25
N ALA A 77 -8.13 -14.16 -24.97
CA ALA A 77 -6.75 -14.16 -25.47
C ALA A 77 -5.93 -15.36 -25.00
N LEU A 78 -6.11 -15.80 -23.76
CA LEU A 78 -5.44 -17.00 -23.23
C LEU A 78 -5.79 -18.29 -23.97
N GLN A 79 -6.96 -18.38 -24.57
CA GLN A 79 -7.35 -19.57 -25.35
C GLN A 79 -6.52 -19.72 -26.62
N ALA A 80 -6.00 -18.63 -27.17
CA ALA A 80 -5.13 -18.65 -28.36
C ALA A 80 -3.65 -18.92 -28.02
N VAL A 81 -3.29 -18.99 -26.73
CA VAL A 81 -1.90 -19.23 -26.28
C VAL A 81 -1.57 -20.72 -26.27
N GLN A 82 -0.50 -21.08 -26.95
CA GLN A 82 0.07 -22.43 -26.86
C GLN A 82 0.96 -22.54 -25.61
N PHE A 83 0.58 -23.41 -24.68
CA PHE A 83 1.33 -23.64 -23.44
C PHE A 83 2.30 -24.80 -23.55
N VAL A 84 3.55 -24.59 -23.13
CA VAL A 84 4.59 -25.62 -23.05
C VAL A 84 5.22 -25.57 -21.65
N PRO A 85 4.98 -26.52 -20.77
CA PRO A 85 4.09 -27.68 -20.93
C PRO A 85 2.59 -27.31 -20.86
N PRO A 86 1.69 -28.13 -21.41
CA PRO A 86 0.23 -27.85 -21.44
C PRO A 86 -0.41 -27.64 -20.06
N ALA A 87 0.15 -28.26 -19.01
CA ALA A 87 -0.31 -28.10 -17.61
C ALA A 87 -0.28 -26.64 -17.13
N GLY A 88 0.55 -25.78 -17.72
CA GLY A 88 0.61 -24.34 -17.42
C GLY A 88 -0.69 -23.60 -17.72
N ALA A 89 -1.46 -24.06 -18.72
CA ALA A 89 -2.70 -23.44 -19.14
C ALA A 89 -3.72 -23.35 -18.00
N GLN A 90 -4.04 -24.48 -17.37
CA GLN A 90 -5.04 -24.53 -16.30
C GLN A 90 -4.68 -23.60 -15.12
N ARG A 91 -3.38 -23.57 -14.75
CA ARG A 91 -2.91 -22.72 -13.66
C ARG A 91 -3.07 -21.22 -14.00
N LEU A 92 -2.69 -20.81 -15.21
CA LEU A 92 -2.81 -19.41 -15.62
C LEU A 92 -4.26 -18.98 -15.79
N HIS A 93 -5.11 -19.80 -16.41
CA HIS A 93 -6.56 -19.54 -16.50
C HIS A 93 -7.19 -19.35 -15.12
N SER A 94 -6.91 -20.23 -14.16
CA SER A 94 -7.42 -20.13 -12.80
C SER A 94 -6.92 -18.88 -12.06
N LEU A 95 -5.68 -18.48 -12.29
CA LEU A 95 -5.09 -17.29 -11.70
C LEU A 95 -5.74 -16.02 -12.24
N VAL A 96 -5.90 -15.92 -13.56
CA VAL A 96 -6.55 -14.76 -14.21
C VAL A 96 -8.01 -14.66 -13.80
N ALA A 97 -8.75 -15.78 -13.79
CA ALA A 97 -10.17 -15.79 -13.44
C ALA A 97 -10.48 -15.25 -12.02
N ARG A 98 -9.51 -15.36 -11.10
CA ARG A 98 -9.66 -14.90 -9.71
C ARG A 98 -9.14 -13.48 -9.47
N ARG A 99 -8.50 -12.87 -10.46
CA ARG A 99 -7.81 -11.59 -10.29
C ARG A 99 -8.67 -10.45 -10.79
N SER A 100 -9.45 -9.85 -9.90
CA SER A 100 -10.27 -8.67 -10.20
C SER A 100 -9.51 -7.35 -10.11
N GLU A 101 -8.35 -7.36 -9.46
CA GLU A 101 -7.56 -6.16 -9.19
C GLU A 101 -6.06 -6.46 -9.19
N TRP A 102 -5.27 -5.44 -9.47
CA TRP A 102 -3.81 -5.51 -9.44
C TRP A 102 -3.24 -4.39 -8.60
N CYS A 103 -2.59 -4.74 -7.48
CA CYS A 103 -1.84 -3.77 -6.68
C CYS A 103 -0.65 -3.26 -7.47
N ILE A 104 -0.64 -1.97 -7.80
CA ILE A 104 0.42 -1.31 -8.57
C ILE A 104 1.41 -0.55 -7.69
N SER A 105 1.01 -0.12 -6.48
CA SER A 105 1.90 0.58 -5.56
C SER A 105 2.99 -0.33 -5.00
N ARG A 106 4.19 0.24 -4.81
CA ARG A 106 5.36 -0.42 -4.23
C ARG A 106 6.07 0.55 -3.29
N GLN A 107 6.54 0.05 -2.15
CA GLN A 107 7.37 0.79 -1.20
C GLN A 107 8.83 0.61 -1.58
N ARG A 108 9.27 1.30 -2.65
CA ARG A 108 10.64 1.26 -3.18
C ARG A 108 11.10 2.66 -3.53
N ALA A 109 12.35 2.98 -3.20
CA ALA A 109 12.95 4.26 -3.55
C ALA A 109 13.24 4.39 -5.05
N TRP A 110 13.51 3.26 -5.73
CA TRP A 110 13.72 3.24 -7.17
C TRP A 110 12.46 2.77 -7.90
N GLY A 111 12.07 3.53 -8.93
CA GLY A 111 10.90 3.26 -9.77
C GLY A 111 10.25 4.54 -10.25
N VAL A 112 9.20 4.40 -11.05
CA VAL A 112 8.37 5.53 -11.49
C VAL A 112 7.33 5.83 -10.40
N PRO A 113 7.16 7.08 -9.96
CA PRO A 113 6.13 7.43 -8.99
C PRO A 113 4.73 7.26 -9.58
N ILE A 114 3.74 6.96 -8.73
CA ILE A 114 2.33 7.03 -9.11
C ILE A 114 1.96 8.52 -9.17
N PRO A 115 1.53 9.05 -10.34
CA PRO A 115 1.39 10.50 -10.54
C PRO A 115 0.09 11.03 -9.94
N VAL A 116 -0.02 11.01 -8.62
CA VAL A 116 -1.19 11.46 -7.87
C VAL A 116 -0.78 12.47 -6.80
N VAL A 117 -1.44 13.61 -6.81
CA VAL A 117 -1.35 14.61 -5.73
C VAL A 117 -2.65 14.62 -4.94
N TYR A 118 -2.55 14.92 -3.65
CA TYR A 118 -3.66 14.91 -2.72
C TYR A 118 -3.93 16.31 -2.20
N ASP A 119 -5.20 16.65 -2.05
CA ASP A 119 -5.62 17.85 -1.33
C ASP A 119 -5.28 17.69 0.16
N ALA A 120 -4.57 18.67 0.74
CA ALA A 120 -4.12 18.59 2.12
C ALA A 120 -5.26 18.75 3.15
N ALA A 121 -6.39 19.34 2.76
CA ALA A 121 -7.54 19.55 3.64
C ALA A 121 -8.51 18.35 3.63
N THR A 122 -8.76 17.77 2.44
CA THR A 122 -9.75 16.68 2.28
C THR A 122 -9.10 15.30 2.21
N HIS A 123 -7.80 15.24 1.94
CA HIS A 123 -7.03 14.01 1.64
C HIS A 123 -7.52 13.27 0.39
N GLU A 124 -8.30 13.94 -0.45
CA GLU A 124 -8.78 13.35 -1.70
C GLU A 124 -7.71 13.40 -2.80
N PRO A 125 -7.56 12.33 -3.57
CA PRO A 125 -6.62 12.29 -4.68
C PRO A 125 -7.15 13.08 -5.87
N LEU A 126 -6.30 13.88 -6.50
CA LEU A 126 -6.59 14.54 -7.76
C LEU A 126 -6.17 13.63 -8.92
N ILE A 127 -7.12 12.84 -9.42
CA ILE A 127 -6.93 11.91 -10.54
C ILE A 127 -7.87 12.31 -11.67
N THR A 128 -7.39 13.18 -12.54
CA THR A 128 -8.08 13.55 -13.77
C THR A 128 -7.11 13.40 -14.95
N ALA A 129 -7.62 13.09 -16.13
CA ALA A 129 -6.78 13.00 -17.32
C ALA A 129 -5.94 14.27 -17.50
N ARG A 130 -6.56 15.42 -17.30
CA ARG A 130 -5.91 16.73 -17.41
C ARG A 130 -4.76 16.93 -16.45
N ASN A 131 -4.94 16.53 -15.18
CA ASN A 131 -3.85 16.63 -14.19
C ASN A 131 -2.72 15.64 -14.46
N VAL A 132 -3.05 14.43 -14.91
CA VAL A 132 -2.03 13.44 -15.30
C VAL A 132 -1.22 13.95 -16.52
N GLU A 133 -1.85 14.51 -17.53
CA GLU A 133 -1.17 15.15 -18.67
C GLU A 133 -0.23 16.26 -18.21
N HIS A 134 -0.66 17.10 -17.27
CA HIS A 134 0.20 18.14 -16.71
C HIS A 134 1.42 17.55 -15.97
N ILE A 135 1.23 16.49 -15.17
CA ILE A 135 2.34 15.82 -14.48
C ILE A 135 3.32 15.24 -15.50
N VAL A 136 2.82 14.59 -16.55
CA VAL A 136 3.65 14.06 -17.64
C VAL A 136 4.46 15.18 -18.31
N SER A 137 3.84 16.33 -18.64
CA SER A 137 4.57 17.45 -19.24
C SER A 137 5.68 17.99 -18.34
N VAL A 138 5.46 18.06 -17.02
CA VAL A 138 6.48 18.49 -16.06
C VAL A 138 7.66 17.50 -16.02
N MET A 139 7.39 16.20 -16.12
CA MET A 139 8.43 15.17 -16.17
C MET A 139 9.19 15.20 -17.49
N ASP A 140 8.50 15.35 -18.60
CA ASP A 140 9.11 15.44 -19.93
C ASP A 140 10.02 16.67 -20.08
N GLU A 141 9.58 17.83 -19.59
CA GLU A 141 10.37 19.06 -19.57
C GLU A 141 11.65 18.93 -18.74
N SER A 142 11.61 18.14 -17.65
CA SER A 142 12.77 17.89 -16.79
C SER A 142 13.68 16.78 -17.33
N GLY A 143 13.20 15.94 -18.25
CA GLY A 143 13.91 14.78 -18.78
C GLY A 143 14.02 13.60 -17.79
N SER A 144 13.38 13.66 -16.61
CA SER A 144 13.41 12.61 -15.60
C SER A 144 12.13 12.60 -14.74
N ALA A 145 11.69 11.40 -14.35
CA ALA A 145 10.65 11.23 -13.34
C ALA A 145 11.13 11.60 -11.92
N ASP A 146 12.44 11.77 -11.71
CA ASP A 146 13.01 12.12 -10.40
C ASP A 146 12.59 13.53 -9.95
N VAL A 147 12.21 14.40 -10.88
CA VAL A 147 11.61 15.72 -10.59
C VAL A 147 10.40 15.60 -9.64
N TRP A 148 9.74 14.45 -9.59
CA TRP A 148 8.66 14.18 -8.63
C TRP A 148 9.12 14.33 -7.19
N TRP A 149 10.33 13.94 -6.87
CA TRP A 149 10.91 14.01 -5.52
C TRP A 149 11.54 15.37 -5.21
N GLU A 150 11.94 16.12 -6.25
CA GLU A 150 12.67 17.38 -6.14
C GLU A 150 11.77 18.60 -5.99
N ARG A 151 10.60 18.61 -6.65
CA ARG A 151 9.67 19.76 -6.65
C ARG A 151 8.53 19.57 -5.66
N ASP A 152 7.96 20.68 -5.20
CA ASP A 152 6.77 20.68 -4.36
C ASP A 152 5.55 20.10 -5.10
N ALA A 153 4.59 19.54 -4.33
CA ALA A 153 3.37 18.96 -4.89
C ALA A 153 2.57 19.95 -5.76
N ALA A 154 2.59 21.23 -5.42
CA ALA A 154 1.93 22.28 -6.19
C ALA A 154 2.41 22.41 -7.64
N ALA A 155 3.66 22.02 -7.92
CA ALA A 155 4.21 22.02 -9.28
C ALA A 155 3.50 20.99 -10.20
N PHE A 156 2.95 19.92 -9.60
CA PHE A 156 2.28 18.82 -10.30
C PHE A 156 0.75 18.96 -10.33
N VAL A 157 0.23 20.12 -9.93
CA VAL A 157 -1.19 20.46 -10.02
C VAL A 157 -1.41 21.33 -11.24
N ALA A 158 -2.29 20.90 -12.13
CA ALA A 158 -2.62 21.68 -13.32
C ALA A 158 -3.25 23.04 -12.94
N PRO A 159 -2.98 24.11 -13.70
CA PRO A 159 -3.37 25.48 -13.33
C PRO A 159 -4.84 25.64 -12.92
N GLU A 160 -5.74 24.95 -13.60
CA GLU A 160 -7.18 25.00 -13.35
C GLU A 160 -7.63 24.46 -11.97
N TYR A 161 -6.80 23.64 -11.33
CA TYR A 161 -7.08 23.09 -9.99
C TYR A 161 -6.40 23.87 -8.86
N ARG A 162 -5.55 24.86 -9.23
CA ARG A 162 -4.89 25.73 -8.25
C ARG A 162 -5.87 26.81 -7.78
N ALA A 163 -6.18 26.80 -6.48
CA ALA A 163 -7.00 27.84 -5.87
C ALA A 163 -6.24 28.50 -4.71
N PRO A 164 -6.47 29.80 -4.43
CA PRO A 164 -5.87 30.47 -3.28
C PRO A 164 -6.19 29.72 -1.97
N GLY A 165 -5.17 29.47 -1.16
CA GLY A 165 -5.29 28.78 0.12
C GLY A 165 -5.41 27.25 0.04
N ARG A 166 -5.46 26.66 -1.16
CA ARG A 166 -5.43 25.19 -1.34
C ARG A 166 -4.00 24.70 -1.36
N THR A 167 -3.72 23.72 -0.52
CA THR A 167 -2.39 23.09 -0.41
C THR A 167 -2.46 21.62 -0.82
N TRP A 168 -1.33 21.10 -1.28
CA TRP A 168 -1.24 19.78 -1.87
C TRP A 168 -0.05 18.99 -1.31
N TYR A 169 -0.16 17.66 -1.27
CA TYR A 169 0.96 16.77 -0.97
C TYR A 169 0.99 15.57 -1.94
N LYS A 170 2.11 14.83 -1.96
CA LYS A 170 2.38 13.67 -2.84
C LYS A 170 2.45 12.38 -2.05
#